data_6b884cb12c56748d9890a39ef449e818
#
_entry.id   6b884cb12c56748d9890a39ef449e818
#
_cell.length_a   1.000
_cell.length_b   1.000
_cell.length_c   1.000
_cell.angle_alpha   90.00
_cell.angle_beta   90.00
_cell.angle_gamma   90.00
#
_symmetry.space_group_name_H-M   'P 1'
#
loop_
_entity.id
_entity.type
_entity.pdbx_description
1 polymer ?
#
loop_
_entity_poly.entity_id
_entity_poly.type
_entity_poly.pdbx_seq_one_letter_code
_entity_poly.pdbx_strand_id
1 'polypeptide(L)'
;WGEMSMKKFYYLVRMTFLEKMAYTKAVWFNTIGTLVSIFSYYFLWKIVFMRENELVGFTMGEMITYVILSKVLSSQFAGGINMQFAEWVYEGTIGTELLRPVTLFYTLFARRSGEFAYFILWKGIPVSLISFFILRGVGPAGAGEFLLFLISVLLALVILFYVEFMVGLASFYTLSMFGMAFTKTAVLSILSGGVVPLALFPEGVARVFGLLPFAGMVSVPLNIFLGKYRLEECMGYMGLQIFWCIIMGAIAHLLYHMVIRKVIVQGG
;
A
#
# COMPACT_ATOMS: atom_id res chain seq x y z
N TRP A 1 -3.78 27.08 -13.20
CA TRP A 1 -3.84 25.68 -13.63
C TRP A 1 -2.69 25.45 -14.60
N GLY A 2 -1.47 25.13 -14.07
CA GLY A 2 -0.33 24.82 -14.90
C GLY A 2 -0.58 23.50 -15.63
N GLU A 3 -0.44 23.49 -16.95
CA GLU A 3 -0.54 22.31 -17.79
C GLU A 3 0.33 21.18 -17.22
N MET A 4 -0.34 20.07 -16.99
CA MET A 4 0.22 18.84 -16.46
C MET A 4 1.08 18.16 -17.54
N SER A 5 2.33 18.61 -17.65
CA SER A 5 3.28 18.01 -18.62
C SER A 5 3.74 16.65 -18.09
N MET A 6 3.56 15.57 -18.87
CA MET A 6 4.11 14.23 -18.62
C MET A 6 5.61 14.28 -18.28
N LYS A 7 6.35 15.23 -18.82
CA LYS A 7 7.76 15.45 -18.49
C LYS A 7 7.98 15.84 -17.04
N LYS A 8 7.14 16.74 -16.47
CA LYS A 8 7.24 17.15 -15.06
C LYS A 8 6.96 15.97 -14.12
N PHE A 9 5.96 15.13 -14.45
CA PHE A 9 5.66 13.91 -13.70
C PHE A 9 6.85 12.97 -13.67
N TYR A 10 7.40 12.66 -14.84
CA TYR A 10 8.56 11.78 -14.96
C TYR A 10 9.76 12.31 -14.15
N TYR A 11 10.05 13.62 -14.20
CA TYR A 11 11.15 14.20 -13.43
C TYR A 11 10.93 14.08 -11.91
N LEU A 12 9.70 14.29 -11.41
CA LEU A 12 9.38 14.14 -9.99
C LEU A 12 9.51 12.67 -9.54
N VAL A 13 8.99 11.73 -10.33
CA VAL A 13 9.12 10.29 -10.09
C VAL A 13 10.60 9.91 -10.03
N ARG A 14 11.38 10.30 -11.03
CA ARG A 14 12.81 10.03 -11.12
C ARG A 14 13.60 10.65 -9.95
N MET A 15 13.29 11.89 -9.59
CA MET A 15 13.94 12.58 -8.47
C MET A 15 13.74 11.82 -7.17
N THR A 16 12.49 11.43 -6.86
CA THR A 16 12.18 10.67 -5.65
C THR A 16 12.81 9.29 -5.66
N PHE A 17 12.82 8.61 -6.80
CA PHE A 17 13.51 7.33 -6.96
C PHE A 17 15.01 7.45 -6.62
N LEU A 18 15.69 8.44 -7.15
CA LEU A 18 17.12 8.69 -6.89
C LEU A 18 17.39 9.13 -5.44
N GLU A 19 16.50 9.93 -4.86
CA GLU A 19 16.54 10.31 -3.45
C GLU A 19 16.52 9.07 -2.53
N LYS A 20 15.59 8.13 -2.78
CA LYS A 20 15.52 6.88 -2.01
C LYS A 20 16.76 5.99 -2.17
N MET A 21 17.42 6.03 -3.33
CA MET A 21 18.69 5.33 -3.54
C MET A 21 19.83 5.87 -2.67
N ALA A 22 19.81 7.13 -2.30
CA ALA A 22 20.82 7.73 -1.44
C ALA A 22 20.75 7.23 0.02
N TYR A 23 19.57 6.79 0.49
CA TYR A 23 19.32 6.36 1.88
C TYR A 23 19.33 4.84 2.05
N THR A 24 20.31 4.15 1.51
CA THR A 24 20.40 2.68 1.47
C THR A 24 20.38 2.00 2.84
N LYS A 25 20.97 2.60 3.88
CA LYS A 25 21.04 1.98 5.21
C LYS A 25 19.65 1.76 5.83
N ALA A 26 18.75 2.73 5.75
CA ALA A 26 17.39 2.61 6.26
C ALA A 26 16.59 1.54 5.49
N VAL A 27 16.84 1.41 4.20
CA VAL A 27 16.19 0.40 3.35
C VAL A 27 16.61 -1.01 3.75
N TRP A 28 17.89 -1.24 3.99
CA TRP A 28 18.39 -2.55 4.43
C TRP A 28 17.80 -2.95 5.79
N PHE A 29 17.72 -2.01 6.74
CA PHE A 29 17.10 -2.26 8.04
C PHE A 29 15.62 -2.65 7.92
N ASN A 30 14.87 -1.91 7.13
CA ASN A 30 13.47 -2.24 6.82
C ASN A 30 13.31 -3.57 6.08
N THR A 31 14.25 -3.91 5.21
CA THR A 31 14.24 -5.17 4.47
C THR A 31 14.46 -6.36 5.39
N ILE A 32 15.43 -6.26 6.29
CA ILE A 32 15.69 -7.29 7.32
C ILE A 32 14.44 -7.48 8.19
N GLY A 33 13.81 -6.40 8.65
CA GLY A 33 12.57 -6.47 9.43
C GLY A 33 11.43 -7.19 8.68
N THR A 34 11.32 -6.97 7.37
CA THR A 34 10.34 -7.67 6.53
C THR A 34 10.66 -9.17 6.41
N LEU A 35 11.93 -9.53 6.20
CA LEU A 35 12.37 -10.92 6.16
C LEU A 35 12.11 -11.63 7.49
N VAL A 36 12.49 -11.03 8.62
CA VAL A 36 12.19 -11.57 9.96
C VAL A 36 10.70 -11.80 10.13
N SER A 37 9.87 -10.85 9.72
CA SER A 37 8.41 -11.00 9.75
C SER A 37 7.94 -12.18 8.89
N ILE A 38 8.41 -12.31 7.65
CA ILE A 38 8.07 -13.43 6.76
C ILE A 38 8.43 -14.77 7.42
N PHE A 39 9.65 -14.91 7.95
CA PHE A 39 10.08 -16.15 8.61
C PHE A 39 9.26 -16.44 9.87
N SER A 40 8.93 -15.44 10.68
CA SER A 40 8.10 -15.62 11.87
C SER A 40 6.71 -16.17 11.51
N TYR A 41 6.07 -15.59 10.49
CA TYR A 41 4.77 -16.07 10.01
C TYR A 41 4.86 -17.44 9.31
N TYR A 42 5.96 -17.74 8.61
CA TYR A 42 6.21 -19.08 8.06
C TYR A 42 6.18 -20.15 9.15
N PHE A 43 6.92 -19.95 10.25
CA PHE A 43 6.93 -20.91 11.35
C PHE A 43 5.56 -21.03 12.03
N LEU A 44 4.84 -19.91 12.19
CA LEU A 44 3.49 -19.94 12.72
C LEU A 44 2.59 -20.83 11.86
N TRP A 45 2.54 -20.57 10.56
CA TRP A 45 1.68 -21.35 9.64
C TRP A 45 2.14 -22.79 9.50
N LYS A 46 3.45 -23.05 9.54
CA LYS A 46 3.96 -24.42 9.55
C LYS A 46 3.41 -25.23 10.71
N ILE A 47 3.30 -24.66 11.90
CA ILE A 47 2.71 -25.33 13.07
C ILE A 47 1.22 -25.58 12.86
N VAL A 48 0.48 -24.62 12.31
CA VAL A 48 -0.96 -24.75 12.03
C VAL A 48 -1.21 -25.88 11.03
N PHE A 49 -0.46 -25.91 9.92
CA PHE A 49 -0.58 -26.94 8.88
C PHE A 49 0.01 -28.31 9.26
N MET A 50 0.63 -28.46 10.43
CA MET A 50 0.99 -29.79 10.95
C MET A 50 -0.23 -30.67 11.29
N ARG A 51 -1.40 -30.04 11.54
CA ARG A 51 -2.62 -30.73 11.91
C ARG A 51 -3.64 -30.81 10.78
N GLU A 52 -3.55 -29.90 9.82
CA GLU A 52 -4.52 -29.76 8.73
C GLU A 52 -3.78 -29.65 7.39
N ASN A 53 -4.19 -30.45 6.41
CA ASN A 53 -3.60 -30.39 5.06
C ASN A 53 -4.04 -29.17 4.27
N GLU A 54 -5.23 -28.63 4.62
CA GLU A 54 -5.83 -27.47 3.97
C GLU A 54 -6.59 -26.65 5.02
N LEU A 55 -6.48 -25.33 4.94
CA LEU A 55 -7.16 -24.42 5.85
C LEU A 55 -7.93 -23.35 5.05
N VAL A 56 -9.25 -23.41 5.12
CA VAL A 56 -10.17 -22.46 4.44
C VAL A 56 -9.80 -22.27 2.95
N GLY A 57 -9.55 -23.40 2.26
CA GLY A 57 -9.23 -23.41 0.83
C GLY A 57 -7.80 -23.02 0.48
N PHE A 58 -6.87 -22.93 1.46
CA PHE A 58 -5.45 -22.70 1.23
C PHE A 58 -4.64 -23.95 1.57
N THR A 59 -3.79 -24.36 0.64
CA THR A 59 -2.71 -25.31 0.91
C THR A 59 -1.54 -24.60 1.63
N MET A 60 -0.64 -25.38 2.26
CA MET A 60 0.55 -24.80 2.91
C MET A 60 1.40 -23.94 1.96
N GLY A 61 1.60 -24.37 0.70
CA GLY A 61 2.37 -23.61 -0.28
C GLY A 61 1.73 -22.29 -0.66
N GLU A 62 0.41 -22.27 -0.82
CA GLU A 62 -0.37 -21.06 -1.09
C GLU A 62 -0.36 -20.09 0.09
N MET A 63 -0.45 -20.63 1.32
CA MET A 63 -0.36 -19.82 2.53
C MET A 63 1.02 -19.17 2.69
N ILE A 64 2.10 -19.90 2.38
CA ILE A 64 3.45 -19.34 2.37
C ILE A 64 3.56 -18.21 1.35
N THR A 65 3.04 -18.41 0.14
CA THR A 65 3.00 -17.39 -0.91
C THR A 65 2.23 -16.16 -0.46
N TYR A 66 1.03 -16.38 0.12
CA TYR A 66 0.23 -15.30 0.68
C TYR A 66 1.02 -14.50 1.73
N VAL A 67 1.69 -15.17 2.66
CA VAL A 67 2.51 -14.53 3.69
C VAL A 67 3.63 -13.70 3.08
N ILE A 68 4.40 -14.27 2.15
CA ILE A 68 5.51 -13.55 1.51
C ILE A 68 5.01 -12.26 0.86
N LEU A 69 4.01 -12.37 -0.02
CA LEU A 69 3.51 -11.23 -0.77
C LEU A 69 2.76 -10.23 0.13
N SER A 70 1.99 -10.71 1.13
CA SER A 70 1.28 -9.83 2.06
C SER A 70 2.24 -9.00 2.91
N LYS A 71 3.34 -9.59 3.42
CA LYS A 71 4.35 -8.85 4.20
C LYS A 71 5.13 -7.86 3.33
N VAL A 72 5.42 -8.23 2.09
CA VAL A 72 6.04 -7.33 1.11
C VAL A 72 5.10 -6.15 0.83
N LEU A 73 3.85 -6.37 0.43
CA LEU A 73 2.90 -5.29 0.13
C LEU A 73 2.58 -4.44 1.37
N SER A 74 2.30 -5.07 2.52
CA SER A 74 1.99 -4.35 3.76
C SER A 74 3.16 -3.53 4.30
N SER A 75 4.40 -3.84 3.92
CA SER A 75 5.56 -3.03 4.29
C SER A 75 5.49 -1.60 3.73
N GLN A 76 4.61 -1.34 2.76
CA GLN A 76 4.31 -0.01 2.23
C GLN A 76 3.37 0.81 3.13
N PHE A 77 2.73 0.21 4.12
CA PHE A 77 1.82 0.90 5.05
C PHE A 77 2.57 1.76 6.07
N ALA A 78 3.81 1.39 6.42
CA ALA A 78 4.65 2.14 7.33
C ALA A 78 5.33 3.31 6.60
N GLY A 79 5.11 4.53 7.04
CA GLY A 79 5.62 5.74 6.38
C GLY A 79 4.69 6.24 5.26
N GLY A 80 5.27 6.61 4.13
CA GLY A 80 4.56 7.15 2.97
C GLY A 80 4.44 8.67 2.99
N ILE A 81 3.72 9.20 2.02
CA ILE A 81 3.61 10.65 1.81
C ILE A 81 2.91 11.40 2.95
N ASN A 82 2.11 10.72 3.77
CA ASN A 82 1.48 11.33 4.93
C ASN A 82 2.49 11.88 5.94
N MET A 83 3.65 11.23 6.10
CA MET A 83 4.72 11.71 6.98
C MET A 83 5.36 12.98 6.42
N GLN A 84 5.68 13.00 5.12
CA GLN A 84 6.24 14.17 4.45
C GLN A 84 5.26 15.35 4.46
N PHE A 85 3.98 15.06 4.21
CA PHE A 85 2.93 16.07 4.25
C PHE A 85 2.82 16.69 5.66
N ALA A 86 2.81 15.85 6.69
CA ALA A 86 2.76 16.29 8.06
C ALA A 86 4.01 17.09 8.46
N GLU A 87 5.20 16.70 8.01
CA GLU A 87 6.44 17.45 8.19
C GLU A 87 6.32 18.88 7.64
N TRP A 88 5.84 19.05 6.40
CA TRP A 88 5.61 20.37 5.83
C TRP A 88 4.61 21.23 6.61
N VAL A 89 3.59 20.61 7.21
CA VAL A 89 2.62 21.31 8.06
C VAL A 89 3.27 21.77 9.37
N TYR A 90 4.04 20.89 10.03
CA TYR A 90 4.67 21.21 11.31
C TYR A 90 5.82 22.20 11.20
N GLU A 91 6.58 22.14 10.13
CA GLU A 91 7.67 23.09 9.85
C GLU A 91 7.16 24.43 9.28
N GLY A 92 5.86 24.53 8.99
CA GLY A 92 5.28 25.71 8.34
C GLY A 92 5.66 25.89 6.86
N THR A 93 6.40 24.93 6.28
CA THR A 93 6.87 24.97 4.90
C THR A 93 5.79 24.65 3.89
N ILE A 94 4.60 24.21 4.34
CA ILE A 94 3.44 23.90 3.48
C ILE A 94 3.03 25.10 2.60
N GLY A 95 3.18 26.35 3.11
CA GLY A 95 2.88 27.55 2.34
C GLY A 95 3.72 27.66 1.07
N THR A 96 5.01 27.34 1.13
CA THR A 96 5.92 27.34 -0.03
C THR A 96 5.57 26.24 -1.03
N GLU A 97 5.14 25.08 -0.54
CA GLU A 97 4.70 23.96 -1.41
C GLU A 97 3.40 24.32 -2.16
N LEU A 98 2.49 25.05 -1.52
CA LEU A 98 1.23 25.51 -2.13
C LEU A 98 1.43 26.60 -3.19
N LEU A 99 2.52 27.39 -3.13
CA LEU A 99 2.87 28.41 -4.10
C LEU A 99 3.55 27.85 -5.35
N ARG A 100 3.94 26.58 -5.37
CA ARG A 100 4.57 25.96 -6.54
C ARG A 100 3.59 25.91 -7.73
N PRO A 101 4.08 26.05 -8.98
CA PRO A 101 3.25 25.97 -10.18
C PRO A 101 2.80 24.56 -10.55
N VAL A 102 2.73 23.66 -9.55
CA VAL A 102 2.26 22.27 -9.65
C VAL A 102 1.39 22.00 -8.44
N THR A 103 0.23 21.40 -8.63
CA THR A 103 -0.67 21.10 -7.52
C THR A 103 -0.02 20.16 -6.52
N LEU A 104 -0.25 20.40 -5.23
CA LEU A 104 0.27 19.58 -4.14
C LEU A 104 -0.09 18.10 -4.31
N PHE A 105 -1.34 17.83 -4.69
CA PHE A 105 -1.83 16.49 -4.97
C PHE A 105 -0.98 15.77 -6.03
N TYR A 106 -0.71 16.44 -7.14
CA TYR A 106 0.09 15.87 -8.22
C TYR A 106 1.55 15.64 -7.81
N THR A 107 2.14 16.59 -7.06
CA THR A 107 3.50 16.46 -6.55
C THR A 107 3.62 15.23 -5.63
N LEU A 108 2.68 15.06 -4.70
CA LEU A 108 2.67 13.93 -3.78
C LEU A 108 2.40 12.59 -4.49
N PHE A 109 1.50 12.58 -5.50
CA PHE A 109 1.24 11.38 -6.28
C PHE A 109 2.47 10.94 -7.10
N ALA A 110 3.17 11.90 -7.72
CA ALA A 110 4.41 11.62 -8.44
C ALA A 110 5.51 11.09 -7.50
N ARG A 111 5.66 11.70 -6.32
CA ARG A 111 6.59 11.21 -5.29
C ARG A 111 6.23 9.80 -4.83
N ARG A 112 4.97 9.53 -4.53
CA ARG A 112 4.52 8.18 -4.14
C ARG A 112 4.78 7.14 -5.22
N SER A 113 4.58 7.50 -6.48
CA SER A 113 4.89 6.64 -7.62
C SER A 113 6.39 6.33 -7.73
N GLY A 114 7.25 7.33 -7.48
CA GLY A 114 8.71 7.15 -7.43
C GLY A 114 9.17 6.25 -6.28
N GLU A 115 8.60 6.43 -5.08
CA GLU A 115 8.83 5.54 -3.93
C GLU A 115 8.41 4.10 -4.22
N PHE A 116 7.25 3.92 -4.86
CA PHE A 116 6.75 2.61 -5.21
C PHE A 116 7.61 1.91 -6.28
N ALA A 117 8.05 2.64 -7.31
CA ALA A 117 8.98 2.10 -8.31
C ALA A 117 10.30 1.65 -7.66
N TYR A 118 10.85 2.47 -6.77
CA TYR A 118 12.03 2.11 -5.98
C TYR A 118 11.78 0.86 -5.13
N PHE A 119 10.66 0.84 -4.40
CA PHE A 119 10.28 -0.29 -3.56
C PHE A 119 10.20 -1.60 -4.35
N ILE A 120 9.51 -1.60 -5.51
CA ILE A 120 9.37 -2.80 -6.35
C ILE A 120 10.73 -3.36 -6.73
N LEU A 121 11.63 -2.51 -7.24
CA LEU A 121 12.92 -2.94 -7.76
C LEU A 121 13.92 -3.37 -6.67
N TRP A 122 13.99 -2.64 -5.56
CA TRP A 122 15.03 -2.84 -4.55
C TRP A 122 14.60 -3.65 -3.34
N LYS A 123 13.30 -3.81 -3.11
CA LYS A 123 12.78 -4.58 -1.99
C LYS A 123 11.75 -5.61 -2.43
N GLY A 124 10.71 -5.20 -3.15
CA GLY A 124 9.57 -6.05 -3.48
C GLY A 124 9.99 -7.32 -4.22
N ILE A 125 10.62 -7.16 -5.37
CA ILE A 125 11.09 -8.29 -6.19
C ILE A 125 12.18 -9.10 -5.47
N PRO A 126 13.28 -8.51 -4.97
CA PRO A 126 14.34 -9.30 -4.32
C PRO A 126 13.86 -10.07 -3.11
N VAL A 127 13.11 -9.45 -2.20
CA VAL A 127 12.60 -10.12 -0.99
C VAL A 127 11.64 -11.24 -1.35
N SER A 128 10.72 -11.00 -2.32
CA SER A 128 9.80 -12.04 -2.77
C SER A 128 10.57 -13.22 -3.37
N LEU A 129 11.47 -13.00 -4.31
CA LEU A 129 12.24 -14.07 -4.96
C LEU A 129 13.06 -14.87 -3.95
N ILE A 130 13.82 -14.21 -3.08
CA ILE A 130 14.62 -14.88 -2.05
C ILE A 130 13.73 -15.73 -1.14
N SER A 131 12.61 -15.16 -0.67
CA SER A 131 11.68 -15.87 0.21
C SER A 131 10.99 -17.04 -0.49
N PHE A 132 10.60 -16.89 -1.77
CA PHE A 132 10.03 -17.97 -2.57
C PHE A 132 11.01 -19.16 -2.70
N PHE A 133 12.28 -18.89 -3.02
CA PHE A 133 13.30 -19.93 -3.14
C PHE A 133 13.54 -20.67 -1.82
N ILE A 134 13.66 -19.92 -0.71
CA ILE A 134 13.98 -20.52 0.60
C ILE A 134 12.78 -21.27 1.18
N LEU A 135 11.57 -20.68 1.10
CA LEU A 135 10.38 -21.19 1.78
C LEU A 135 9.49 -22.06 0.89
N ARG A 136 9.86 -22.24 -0.38
CA ARG A 136 9.12 -23.05 -1.36
C ARG A 136 7.67 -22.61 -1.54
N GLY A 137 7.46 -21.32 -1.74
CA GLY A 137 6.15 -20.79 -2.12
C GLY A 137 5.71 -21.30 -3.50
N VAL A 138 4.42 -21.20 -3.79
CA VAL A 138 3.85 -21.50 -5.11
C VAL A 138 3.82 -20.26 -5.99
N GLY A 139 4.08 -20.43 -7.29
CA GLY A 139 4.00 -19.36 -8.27
C GLY A 139 2.56 -18.89 -8.52
N PRO A 140 2.36 -17.94 -9.46
CA PRO A 140 1.03 -17.51 -9.86
C PRO A 140 0.26 -18.67 -10.50
N ALA A 141 -1.07 -18.68 -10.34
CA ALA A 141 -1.94 -19.73 -10.87
C ALA A 141 -1.84 -19.85 -12.40
N GLY A 142 -1.59 -18.72 -13.08
CA GLY A 142 -1.37 -18.65 -14.51
C GLY A 142 -0.82 -17.29 -14.95
N ALA A 143 -0.50 -17.16 -16.24
CA ALA A 143 0.01 -15.90 -16.79
C ALA A 143 -1.07 -14.78 -16.79
N GLY A 144 -2.35 -15.15 -16.97
CA GLY A 144 -3.48 -14.24 -16.91
C GLY A 144 -3.66 -13.68 -15.51
N GLU A 145 -3.66 -14.55 -14.50
CA GLU A 145 -3.77 -14.19 -13.07
C GLU A 145 -2.59 -13.31 -12.64
N PHE A 146 -1.39 -13.59 -13.15
CA PHE A 146 -0.24 -12.75 -12.88
C PHE A 146 -0.40 -11.33 -13.46
N LEU A 147 -0.91 -11.22 -14.69
CA LEU A 147 -1.17 -9.90 -15.29
C LEU A 147 -2.26 -9.12 -14.53
N LEU A 148 -3.36 -9.79 -14.17
CA LEU A 148 -4.42 -9.20 -13.36
C LEU A 148 -3.92 -8.79 -11.98
N PHE A 149 -3.06 -9.60 -11.36
CA PHE A 149 -2.37 -9.25 -10.11
C PHE A 149 -1.58 -7.94 -10.23
N LEU A 150 -0.79 -7.77 -11.29
CA LEU A 150 -0.02 -6.53 -11.48
C LEU A 150 -0.93 -5.30 -11.62
N ILE A 151 -2.04 -5.43 -12.37
CA ILE A 151 -3.03 -4.34 -12.50
C ILE A 151 -3.68 -4.05 -11.14
N SER A 152 -4.07 -5.09 -10.39
CA SER A 152 -4.66 -4.96 -9.06
C SER A 152 -3.70 -4.29 -8.07
N VAL A 153 -2.39 -4.57 -8.13
CA VAL A 153 -1.36 -3.91 -7.31
C VAL A 153 -1.23 -2.42 -7.68
N LEU A 154 -1.36 -2.05 -8.95
CA LEU A 154 -1.37 -0.64 -9.34
C LEU A 154 -2.62 0.09 -8.81
N LEU A 155 -3.79 -0.54 -8.85
CA LEU A 155 -5.00 0.01 -8.22
C LEU A 155 -4.84 0.12 -6.69
N ALA A 156 -4.22 -0.88 -6.05
CA ALA A 156 -3.89 -0.85 -4.62
C ALA A 156 -3.00 0.34 -4.25
N LEU A 157 -2.01 0.67 -5.10
CA LEU A 157 -1.17 1.87 -4.93
C LEU A 157 -1.99 3.16 -4.90
N VAL A 158 -2.97 3.27 -5.82
CA VAL A 158 -3.84 4.46 -5.88
C VAL A 158 -4.71 4.57 -4.62
N ILE A 159 -5.29 3.45 -4.15
CA ILE A 159 -6.07 3.42 -2.91
C ILE A 159 -5.19 3.82 -1.72
N LEU A 160 -3.99 3.24 -1.61
CA LEU A 160 -3.06 3.56 -0.53
C LEU A 160 -2.65 5.04 -0.55
N PHE A 161 -2.37 5.59 -1.73
CA PHE A 161 -2.08 7.01 -1.90
C PHE A 161 -3.20 7.90 -1.34
N TYR A 162 -4.47 7.61 -1.65
CA TYR A 162 -5.59 8.39 -1.11
C TYR A 162 -5.71 8.29 0.40
N VAL A 163 -5.50 7.10 0.99
CA VAL A 163 -5.47 6.95 2.45
C VAL A 163 -4.35 7.79 3.05
N GLU A 164 -3.14 7.70 2.51
CA GLU A 164 -2.00 8.48 2.99
C GLU A 164 -2.22 9.98 2.83
N PHE A 165 -2.81 10.41 1.74
CA PHE A 165 -3.14 11.81 1.50
C PHE A 165 -4.16 12.34 2.51
N MET A 166 -5.24 11.58 2.78
CA MET A 166 -6.25 11.97 3.79
C MET A 166 -5.67 11.99 5.21
N VAL A 167 -4.81 11.02 5.55
CA VAL A 167 -4.09 11.02 6.83
C VAL A 167 -3.13 12.21 6.92
N GLY A 168 -2.47 12.56 5.81
CA GLY A 168 -1.65 13.78 5.73
C GLY A 168 -2.44 15.05 5.97
N LEU A 169 -3.65 15.18 5.39
CA LEU A 169 -4.53 16.32 5.64
C LEU A 169 -4.96 16.44 7.11
N ALA A 170 -5.10 15.31 7.80
CA ALA A 170 -5.44 15.33 9.23
C ALA A 170 -4.31 15.91 10.11
N SER A 171 -3.07 16.03 9.62
CA SER A 171 -1.96 16.66 10.35
C SER A 171 -2.19 18.15 10.67
N PHE A 172 -3.09 18.83 9.93
CA PHE A 172 -3.50 20.20 10.29
C PHE A 172 -4.28 20.29 11.61
N TYR A 173 -4.83 19.17 12.08
CA TYR A 173 -5.69 19.11 13.27
C TYR A 173 -5.07 18.34 14.43
N THR A 174 -3.95 17.67 14.23
CA THR A 174 -3.31 16.87 15.26
C THR A 174 -1.81 17.12 15.33
N LEU A 175 -1.28 17.10 16.55
CA LEU A 175 0.15 17.28 16.80
C LEU A 175 0.95 15.97 16.81
N SER A 176 0.29 14.81 16.65
CA SER A 176 0.93 13.50 16.72
C SER A 176 1.04 12.81 15.36
N MET A 177 2.12 13.10 14.62
CA MET A 177 2.45 12.41 13.37
C MET A 177 2.61 10.90 13.52
N PHE A 178 3.40 10.49 14.52
CA PHE A 178 3.72 9.08 14.74
C PHE A 178 2.50 8.29 15.18
N GLY A 179 1.67 8.85 16.07
CA GLY A 179 0.43 8.19 16.50
C GLY A 179 -0.51 7.92 15.34
N MET A 180 -0.70 8.89 14.44
CA MET A 180 -1.53 8.71 13.26
C MET A 180 -0.95 7.71 12.26
N ALA A 181 0.35 7.77 12.00
CA ALA A 181 1.00 6.83 11.09
C ALA A 181 0.95 5.39 11.63
N PHE A 182 1.14 5.23 12.94
CA PHE A 182 1.02 3.93 13.61
C PHE A 182 -0.42 3.39 13.54
N THR A 183 -1.41 4.21 13.88
CA THR A 183 -2.84 3.84 13.79
C THR A 183 -3.24 3.46 12.37
N LYS A 184 -2.83 4.27 11.37
CA LYS A 184 -3.03 3.95 9.96
C LYS A 184 -2.48 2.56 9.62
N THR A 185 -1.22 2.30 9.99
CA THR A 185 -0.54 1.04 9.68
C THR A 185 -1.25 -0.15 10.33
N ALA A 186 -1.65 -0.03 11.61
CA ALA A 186 -2.36 -1.09 12.31
C ALA A 186 -3.73 -1.39 11.67
N VAL A 187 -4.53 -0.36 11.39
CA VAL A 187 -5.84 -0.48 10.75
C VAL A 187 -5.71 -1.10 9.36
N LEU A 188 -4.80 -0.60 8.53
CA LEU A 188 -4.57 -1.15 7.19
C LEU A 188 -4.10 -2.60 7.23
N SER A 189 -3.22 -2.95 8.15
CA SER A 189 -2.69 -4.31 8.26
C SER A 189 -3.78 -5.35 8.57
N ILE A 190 -4.78 -4.98 9.39
CA ILE A 190 -5.89 -5.88 9.74
C ILE A 190 -6.93 -5.91 8.61
N LEU A 191 -7.42 -4.75 8.19
CA LEU A 191 -8.54 -4.64 7.25
C LEU A 191 -8.17 -5.04 5.82
N SER A 192 -6.89 -4.98 5.45
CA SER A 192 -6.43 -5.42 4.12
C SER A 192 -6.21 -6.93 4.00
N GLY A 193 -6.19 -7.67 5.11
CA GLY A 193 -5.75 -9.06 5.12
C GLY A 193 -4.22 -9.22 5.17
N GLY A 194 -3.48 -8.16 5.52
CA GLY A 194 -2.00 -8.16 5.58
C GLY A 194 -1.42 -8.93 6.77
N VAL A 195 -2.19 -9.12 7.85
CA VAL A 195 -1.80 -9.93 9.01
C VAL A 195 -2.20 -11.38 8.80
N VAL A 196 -3.48 -11.60 8.42
CA VAL A 196 -4.11 -12.91 8.23
C VAL A 196 -5.03 -12.80 7.02
N PRO A 197 -5.09 -13.82 6.12
CA PRO A 197 -6.06 -13.84 5.03
C PRO A 197 -7.48 -13.55 5.50
N LEU A 198 -8.22 -12.72 4.77
CA LEU A 198 -9.60 -12.35 5.16
C LEU A 198 -10.53 -13.56 5.24
N ALA A 199 -10.26 -14.61 4.47
CA ALA A 199 -11.01 -15.85 4.49
C ALA A 199 -11.01 -16.59 5.85
N LEU A 200 -10.04 -16.29 6.73
CA LEU A 200 -9.94 -16.88 8.07
C LEU A 200 -10.79 -16.18 9.13
N PHE A 201 -11.36 -15.02 8.81
CA PHE A 201 -12.33 -14.36 9.69
C PHE A 201 -13.73 -15.02 9.56
N PRO A 202 -14.60 -14.87 10.57
CA PRO A 202 -16.00 -15.29 10.45
C PRO A 202 -16.64 -14.71 9.19
N GLU A 203 -17.52 -15.47 8.51
CA GLU A 203 -18.07 -15.10 7.19
C GLU A 203 -18.63 -13.67 7.13
N GLY A 204 -19.37 -13.24 8.16
CA GLY A 204 -19.93 -11.89 8.22
C GLY A 204 -18.85 -10.80 8.23
N VAL A 205 -17.78 -11.01 9.00
CA VAL A 205 -16.63 -10.08 9.09
C VAL A 205 -15.83 -10.08 7.79
N ALA A 206 -15.52 -11.27 7.25
CA ALA A 206 -14.80 -11.44 6.01
C ALA A 206 -15.53 -10.74 4.84
N ARG A 207 -16.85 -10.84 4.78
CA ARG A 207 -17.68 -10.17 3.77
C ARG A 207 -17.62 -8.65 3.91
N VAL A 208 -17.78 -8.12 5.12
CA VAL A 208 -17.68 -6.68 5.36
C VAL A 208 -16.29 -6.15 4.99
N PHE A 209 -15.22 -6.81 5.46
CA PHE A 209 -13.85 -6.39 5.16
C PHE A 209 -13.55 -6.48 3.67
N GLY A 210 -14.05 -7.51 2.98
CA GLY A 210 -13.90 -7.70 1.53
C GLY A 210 -14.52 -6.58 0.69
N LEU A 211 -15.57 -5.91 1.19
CA LEU A 211 -16.21 -4.78 0.54
C LEU A 211 -15.50 -3.45 0.79
N LEU A 212 -14.64 -3.35 1.80
CA LEU A 212 -13.90 -2.14 2.12
C LEU A 212 -12.75 -1.89 1.12
N PRO A 213 -12.32 -0.64 0.94
CA PRO A 213 -11.20 -0.31 0.05
C PRO A 213 -9.89 -1.00 0.46
N PHE A 214 -9.76 -1.32 1.73
CA PHE A 214 -8.54 -1.87 2.30
C PHE A 214 -8.24 -3.29 1.81
N ALA A 215 -9.26 -4.14 1.63
CA ALA A 215 -9.09 -5.48 1.03
C ALA A 215 -8.42 -5.42 -0.35
N GLY A 216 -8.73 -4.37 -1.12
CA GLY A 216 -8.10 -4.10 -2.41
C GLY A 216 -6.59 -3.84 -2.35
N MET A 217 -6.01 -3.58 -1.18
CA MET A 217 -4.57 -3.31 -1.07
C MET A 217 -3.71 -4.58 -0.96
N VAL A 218 -4.25 -5.66 -0.38
CA VAL A 218 -3.51 -6.90 -0.14
C VAL A 218 -4.32 -8.14 -0.53
N SER A 219 -5.48 -8.34 0.09
CA SER A 219 -6.26 -9.59 -0.07
C SER A 219 -6.68 -9.83 -1.52
N VAL A 220 -7.22 -8.82 -2.21
CA VAL A 220 -7.69 -8.95 -3.60
C VAL A 220 -6.54 -9.31 -4.54
N PRO A 221 -5.42 -8.54 -4.64
CA PRO A 221 -4.33 -8.92 -5.53
C PRO A 221 -3.74 -10.30 -5.21
N LEU A 222 -3.61 -10.68 -3.93
CA LEU A 222 -3.05 -11.97 -3.57
C LEU A 222 -3.97 -13.14 -3.94
N ASN A 223 -5.27 -13.01 -3.75
CA ASN A 223 -6.22 -14.05 -4.15
C ASN A 223 -6.29 -14.20 -5.68
N ILE A 224 -6.13 -13.11 -6.43
CA ILE A 224 -5.96 -13.15 -7.90
C ILE A 224 -4.69 -13.93 -8.25
N PHE A 225 -3.55 -13.59 -7.63
CA PHE A 225 -2.27 -14.27 -7.88
C PHE A 225 -2.35 -15.78 -7.64
N LEU A 226 -3.04 -16.20 -6.57
CA LEU A 226 -3.21 -17.59 -6.18
C LEU A 226 -4.35 -18.32 -6.92
N GLY A 227 -5.08 -17.65 -7.83
CA GLY A 227 -6.20 -18.24 -8.55
C GLY A 227 -7.38 -18.63 -7.67
N LYS A 228 -7.57 -17.94 -6.52
CA LYS A 228 -8.67 -18.21 -5.60
C LYS A 228 -10.01 -17.65 -6.09
N TYR A 229 -9.97 -16.76 -7.07
CA TYR A 229 -11.15 -16.17 -7.69
C TYR A 229 -11.34 -16.70 -9.10
N ARG A 230 -12.59 -16.98 -9.48
CA ARG A 230 -12.97 -17.19 -10.88
C ARG A 230 -12.80 -15.88 -11.65
N LEU A 231 -12.67 -15.95 -12.96
CA LEU A 231 -12.45 -14.76 -13.79
C LEU A 231 -13.51 -13.67 -13.57
N GLU A 232 -14.78 -14.06 -13.43
CA GLU A 232 -15.90 -13.15 -13.14
C GLU A 232 -15.73 -12.45 -11.80
N GLU A 233 -15.29 -13.18 -10.77
CA GLU A 233 -15.01 -12.64 -9.43
C GLU A 233 -13.81 -11.71 -9.45
N CYS A 234 -12.74 -12.05 -10.19
CA CYS A 234 -11.59 -11.17 -10.40
C CYS A 234 -12.03 -9.81 -10.97
N MET A 235 -12.86 -9.84 -12.03
CA MET A 235 -13.39 -8.62 -12.65
C MET A 235 -14.27 -7.83 -11.68
N GLY A 236 -15.09 -8.52 -10.87
CA GLY A 236 -15.93 -7.91 -9.84
C GLY A 236 -15.11 -7.18 -8.77
N TYR A 237 -14.07 -7.84 -8.21
CA TYR A 237 -13.19 -7.23 -7.20
C TYR A 237 -12.31 -6.11 -7.76
N MET A 238 -11.83 -6.24 -9.00
CA MET A 238 -11.12 -5.15 -9.67
C MET A 238 -12.04 -3.96 -9.98
N GLY A 239 -13.29 -4.23 -10.36
CA GLY A 239 -14.32 -3.20 -10.47
C GLY A 239 -14.57 -2.47 -9.15
N LEU A 240 -14.59 -3.21 -8.03
CA LEU A 240 -14.69 -2.63 -6.70
C LEU A 240 -13.45 -1.78 -6.33
N GLN A 241 -12.24 -2.21 -6.72
CA GLN A 241 -11.03 -1.38 -6.54
C GLN A 241 -11.14 -0.07 -7.32
N ILE A 242 -11.59 -0.12 -8.58
CA ILE A 242 -11.80 1.09 -9.41
C ILE A 242 -12.85 2.00 -8.79
N PHE A 243 -13.97 1.44 -8.33
CA PHE A 243 -15.00 2.19 -7.61
C PHE A 243 -14.42 2.93 -6.39
N TRP A 244 -13.63 2.23 -5.58
CA TRP A 244 -12.98 2.84 -4.42
C TRP A 244 -11.93 3.88 -4.79
N CYS A 245 -11.18 3.71 -5.89
CA CYS A 245 -10.27 4.74 -6.40
C CYS A 245 -11.03 6.04 -6.71
N ILE A 246 -12.21 5.94 -7.33
CA ILE A 246 -13.04 7.10 -7.67
C ILE A 246 -13.61 7.75 -6.40
N ILE A 247 -14.22 6.98 -5.52
CA ILE A 247 -14.85 7.48 -4.28
C ILE A 247 -13.81 8.12 -3.36
N MET A 248 -12.69 7.45 -3.10
CA MET A 248 -11.63 8.00 -2.25
C MET A 248 -10.97 9.22 -2.87
N GLY A 249 -10.85 9.26 -4.21
CA GLY A 249 -10.40 10.44 -4.93
C GLY A 249 -11.33 11.64 -4.74
N ALA A 250 -12.64 11.43 -4.84
CA ALA A 250 -13.63 12.46 -4.59
C ALA A 250 -13.60 12.96 -3.12
N ILE A 251 -13.53 12.04 -2.16
CA ILE A 251 -13.41 12.37 -0.73
C ILE A 251 -12.12 13.15 -0.46
N ALA A 252 -10.98 12.68 -0.97
CA ALA A 252 -9.70 13.35 -0.81
C ALA A 252 -9.70 14.77 -1.39
N HIS A 253 -10.33 14.97 -2.55
CA HIS A 253 -10.49 16.27 -3.18
C HIS A 253 -11.35 17.22 -2.33
N LEU A 254 -12.49 16.75 -1.83
CA LEU A 254 -13.36 17.52 -0.94
C LEU A 254 -12.64 17.92 0.35
N LEU A 255 -11.98 16.97 1.02
CA LEU A 255 -11.22 17.23 2.24
C LEU A 255 -10.09 18.23 2.00
N TYR A 256 -9.36 18.09 0.91
CA TYR A 256 -8.29 19.01 0.53
C TYR A 256 -8.81 20.45 0.45
N HIS A 257 -9.90 20.68 -0.26
CA HIS A 257 -10.48 22.03 -0.38
C HIS A 257 -11.01 22.60 0.94
N MET A 258 -11.55 21.74 1.81
CA MET A 258 -12.01 22.19 3.14
C MET A 258 -10.85 22.57 4.06
N VAL A 259 -9.75 21.81 4.02
CA VAL A 259 -8.59 22.01 4.89
C VAL A 259 -7.78 23.22 4.45
N ILE A 260 -7.46 23.32 3.16
CA ILE A 260 -6.60 24.39 2.62
C ILE A 260 -7.20 25.78 2.83
N ARG A 261 -8.54 25.91 2.80
CA ARG A 261 -9.20 27.20 3.07
C ARG A 261 -9.00 27.71 4.51
N LYS A 262 -8.65 26.81 5.44
CA LYS A 262 -8.40 27.14 6.86
C LYS A 262 -6.92 27.37 7.18
N VAL A 263 -6.04 27.16 6.20
CA VAL A 263 -4.60 27.39 6.38
C VAL A 263 -4.35 28.88 6.50
N ILE A 264 -4.22 29.35 7.74
CA ILE A 264 -3.71 30.68 8.01
C ILE A 264 -2.18 30.53 8.03
N VAL A 265 -1.51 31.16 7.09
CA VAL A 265 -0.05 31.20 7.07
C VAL A 265 0.38 32.01 8.31
N GLN A 266 0.88 31.34 9.34
CA GLN A 266 1.47 32.01 10.48
C GLN A 266 2.76 32.69 10.00
N GLY A 267 2.74 34.02 9.89
CA GLY A 267 3.88 34.82 9.46
C GLY A 267 3.60 35.88 8.40
N GLY A 268 2.34 36.15 8.08
CA GLY A 268 1.91 37.28 7.25
C GLY A 268 1.48 38.47 8.12
#